data_5e395df04fe31b0e9245b501b84ff9c9
#
_entry.id   5e395df04fe31b0e9245b501b84ff9c9
#
_cell.length_a   1.000
_cell.length_b   1.000
_cell.length_c   1.000
_cell.angle_alpha   90.00
_cell.angle_beta   90.00
_cell.angle_gamma   90.00
#
_symmetry.space_group_name_H-M   'P 1'
#
loop_
_entity.id
_entity.type
_entity.pdbx_description
1 polymer ?
#
loop_
_entity_poly.entity_id
_entity_poly.type
_entity_poly.pdbx_seq_one_letter_code
_entity_poly.pdbx_strand_id
1 'polypeptide(L)'
;MKTTKMKKLAMFFVALMTTISLSSCLGDSETSGTSAWYGIVEVGGYYGSYVFYLSDGTYIVPTNQSALSSSLSSYSFAYIVAYYDVEDLETSTTYINMEIYGISPIKTCSVSADVADMEVFSNIAIKSVTNNSSDGYISFYSAYDMFVPISYYYLDSDDVDTHDFTIYYDVDEADETTMYFHLRHNVEDDSENSSRVTYGTEYVHFRITSPISAYLSSFGSVPTYIAVDYPYNYSGAEIEDATVITLSDEIEYGEIYESF
;
A
#
# COMPACT_ATOMS: atom_id res chain seq x y z
N MET A 1 -11.61 -27.67 14.45
CA MET A 1 -11.37 -26.66 13.40
C MET A 1 -11.00 -25.27 13.93
N LYS A 2 -10.72 -25.06 15.22
CA LYS A 2 -10.33 -23.75 15.79
C LYS A 2 -8.81 -23.51 15.86
N THR A 3 -8.01 -24.55 15.77
CA THR A 3 -6.55 -24.47 15.95
C THR A 3 -5.76 -24.00 14.72
N THR A 4 -6.35 -24.04 13.54
CA THR A 4 -5.67 -23.64 12.29
C THR A 4 -5.65 -22.12 12.09
N LYS A 5 -6.74 -21.42 12.52
CA LYS A 5 -6.81 -19.96 12.46
C LYS A 5 -5.84 -19.27 13.42
N MET A 6 -5.68 -19.80 14.62
CA MET A 6 -4.72 -19.27 15.60
C MET A 6 -3.26 -19.46 15.15
N LYS A 7 -2.93 -20.54 14.44
CA LYS A 7 -1.59 -20.76 13.90
C LYS A 7 -1.27 -19.80 12.76
N LYS A 8 -2.25 -19.42 11.93
CA LYS A 8 -2.09 -18.42 10.85
C LYS A 8 -1.90 -17.01 11.43
N LEU A 9 -2.65 -16.64 12.47
CA LEU A 9 -2.49 -15.36 13.16
C LEU A 9 -1.10 -15.24 13.79
N ALA A 10 -0.66 -16.26 14.53
CA ALA A 10 0.69 -16.28 15.12
C ALA A 10 1.80 -16.24 14.07
N MET A 11 1.61 -16.85 12.89
CA MET A 11 2.59 -16.88 11.82
C MET A 11 2.67 -15.52 11.08
N PHE A 12 1.57 -14.80 10.93
CA PHE A 12 1.54 -13.45 10.35
C PHE A 12 2.23 -12.44 11.29
N PHE A 13 1.97 -12.50 12.59
CA PHE A 13 2.68 -11.68 13.59
C PHE A 13 4.16 -12.03 13.69
N VAL A 14 4.55 -13.29 13.57
CA VAL A 14 5.98 -13.72 13.61
C VAL A 14 6.75 -13.28 12.36
N ALA A 15 6.12 -13.26 11.18
CA ALA A 15 6.76 -12.76 9.95
C ALA A 15 6.95 -11.23 9.96
N LEU A 16 6.12 -10.48 10.69
CA LEU A 16 6.24 -9.02 10.85
C LEU A 16 7.17 -8.62 12.00
N MET A 17 7.53 -9.55 12.89
CA MET A 17 8.41 -9.30 14.03
C MET A 17 9.92 -9.35 13.70
N THR A 18 10.30 -9.36 12.43
CA THR A 18 11.72 -9.24 12.09
C THR A 18 12.21 -7.82 12.29
N THR A 19 12.60 -7.57 13.54
CA THR A 19 13.64 -6.68 14.00
C THR A 19 13.43 -5.17 13.97
N ILE A 20 12.99 -4.62 15.07
CA ILE A 20 13.83 -3.62 15.75
C ILE A 20 13.75 -3.92 17.25
N SER A 21 14.57 -4.84 17.74
CA SER A 21 14.89 -4.92 19.16
C SER A 21 15.79 -3.72 19.47
N LEU A 22 15.21 -2.63 19.91
CA LEU A 22 15.96 -1.64 20.67
C LEU A 22 16.29 -2.29 22.02
N SER A 23 17.38 -3.07 22.05
CA SER A 23 17.96 -3.49 23.31
C SER A 23 18.55 -2.27 23.98
N SER A 24 17.79 -1.61 24.81
CA SER A 24 18.35 -0.77 25.84
C SER A 24 18.91 -1.70 26.91
N CYS A 25 20.21 -1.91 26.91
CA CYS A 25 20.92 -2.44 28.05
C CYS A 25 20.74 -1.51 29.23
N LEU A 26 19.94 -1.92 30.21
CA LEU A 26 20.09 -1.53 31.63
C LEU A 26 19.14 -2.40 32.50
N GLY A 27 19.73 -3.36 33.18
CA GLY A 27 19.33 -3.83 34.51
C GLY A 27 18.03 -4.63 34.63
N ASP A 28 18.16 -5.86 35.11
CA ASP A 28 17.16 -6.73 35.75
C ASP A 28 15.85 -6.04 36.13
N SER A 29 14.77 -6.33 35.40
CA SER A 29 13.41 -6.55 35.96
C SER A 29 12.46 -6.94 34.83
N GLU A 30 11.66 -7.95 35.07
CA GLU A 30 10.41 -8.38 34.43
C GLU A 30 10.06 -7.72 33.09
N THR A 31 10.00 -8.53 32.03
CA THR A 31 9.79 -8.13 30.63
C THR A 31 8.39 -7.54 30.38
N SER A 32 8.17 -6.31 30.78
CA SER A 32 7.13 -5.46 30.17
C SER A 32 7.78 -4.81 28.94
N GLY A 33 7.71 -5.45 27.79
CA GLY A 33 8.33 -4.96 26.56
C GLY A 33 7.29 -4.26 25.70
N THR A 34 7.44 -2.95 25.47
CA THR A 34 6.72 -2.23 24.40
C THR A 34 7.34 -2.63 23.07
N SER A 35 6.52 -3.07 22.11
CA SER A 35 6.93 -3.38 20.74
C SER A 35 6.30 -2.42 19.74
N ALA A 36 6.98 -2.21 18.61
CA ALA A 36 6.47 -1.41 17.51
C ALA A 36 5.74 -2.31 16.50
N TRP A 37 4.63 -1.82 15.98
CA TRP A 37 3.93 -2.37 14.84
C TRP A 37 3.79 -1.30 13.75
N TYR A 38 3.86 -1.69 12.51
CA TYR A 38 3.64 -0.81 11.37
C TYR A 38 2.97 -1.58 10.23
N GLY A 39 2.09 -0.90 9.51
CA GLY A 39 1.39 -1.51 8.38
C GLY A 39 0.24 -0.66 7.87
N ILE A 40 -0.41 -1.20 6.84
CA ILE A 40 -1.59 -0.61 6.22
C ILE A 40 -2.82 -1.08 6.98
N VAL A 41 -3.71 -0.12 7.25
CA VAL A 41 -4.97 -0.33 7.95
C VAL A 41 -6.11 0.34 7.21
N GLU A 42 -7.32 -0.23 7.29
CA GLU A 42 -8.55 0.46 6.90
C GLU A 42 -8.99 1.40 8.03
N VAL A 43 -9.29 2.64 7.67
CA VAL A 43 -9.70 3.68 8.63
C VAL A 43 -11.20 3.59 8.87
N GLY A 44 -11.60 3.27 10.10
CA GLY A 44 -12.98 3.26 10.53
C GLY A 44 -13.27 4.26 11.65
N GLY A 45 -14.55 4.46 11.91
CA GLY A 45 -15.01 5.38 12.95
C GLY A 45 -15.03 6.85 12.51
N TYR A 46 -14.81 7.76 13.46
CA TYR A 46 -14.84 9.20 13.24
C TYR A 46 -13.91 9.89 14.22
N TYR A 47 -13.66 11.18 14.04
CA TYR A 47 -12.79 11.96 14.92
C TYR A 47 -13.13 11.78 16.42
N GLY A 48 -12.11 11.38 17.17
CA GLY A 48 -12.23 11.07 18.60
C GLY A 48 -12.71 9.64 18.91
N SER A 49 -13.01 8.82 17.88
CA SER A 49 -13.42 7.41 18.03
C SER A 49 -12.96 6.59 16.80
N TYR A 50 -11.71 6.76 16.39
CA TYR A 50 -11.13 5.97 15.32
C TYR A 50 -10.90 4.52 15.73
N VAL A 51 -11.08 3.64 14.75
CA VAL A 51 -10.73 2.22 14.82
C VAL A 51 -10.00 1.88 13.53
N PHE A 52 -8.91 1.12 13.61
CA PHE A 52 -8.14 0.70 12.45
C PHE A 52 -8.28 -0.79 12.25
N TYR A 53 -8.89 -1.20 11.13
CA TYR A 53 -9.10 -2.60 10.82
C TYR A 53 -7.89 -3.18 10.11
N LEU A 54 -7.56 -4.42 10.42
CA LEU A 54 -6.55 -5.24 9.75
C LEU A 54 -7.23 -6.19 8.77
N SER A 55 -6.50 -6.65 7.76
CA SER A 55 -7.02 -7.54 6.71
C SER A 55 -7.55 -8.88 7.22
N ASP A 56 -7.14 -9.30 8.42
CA ASP A 56 -7.61 -10.54 9.07
C ASP A 56 -8.90 -10.37 9.92
N GLY A 57 -9.45 -9.14 9.93
CA GLY A 57 -10.64 -8.78 10.73
C GLY A 57 -10.35 -8.41 12.19
N THR A 58 -9.09 -8.42 12.61
CA THR A 58 -8.66 -7.82 13.87
C THR A 58 -8.68 -6.29 13.73
N TYR A 59 -8.80 -5.55 14.83
CA TYR A 59 -8.73 -4.10 14.77
C TYR A 59 -7.91 -3.49 15.90
N ILE A 60 -7.32 -2.34 15.60
CA ILE A 60 -6.54 -1.52 16.53
C ILE A 60 -7.44 -0.43 17.09
N VAL A 61 -7.44 -0.29 18.40
CA VAL A 61 -8.09 0.84 19.10
C VAL A 61 -7.00 1.79 19.57
N PRO A 62 -6.89 3.01 18.98
CA PRO A 62 -5.91 3.99 19.41
C PRO A 62 -6.12 4.42 20.86
N THR A 63 -5.08 4.36 21.69
CA THR A 63 -5.13 4.86 23.07
C THR A 63 -5.03 6.40 23.14
N ASN A 64 -4.47 7.02 22.11
CA ASN A 64 -4.26 8.47 21.99
C ASN A 64 -5.18 9.14 20.97
N GLN A 65 -6.48 8.79 20.96
CA GLN A 65 -7.52 9.28 20.03
C GLN A 65 -7.49 10.79 19.77
N SER A 66 -7.23 11.58 20.81
CA SER A 66 -7.23 13.05 20.72
C SER A 66 -6.03 13.63 19.95
N ALA A 67 -5.00 12.84 19.72
CA ALA A 67 -3.83 13.25 18.93
C ALA A 67 -4.03 13.02 17.41
N LEU A 68 -5.09 12.30 17.02
CA LEU A 68 -5.35 11.97 15.62
C LEU A 68 -6.07 13.12 14.91
N SER A 69 -5.67 13.40 13.67
CA SER A 69 -6.28 14.46 12.85
C SER A 69 -7.74 14.15 12.49
N SER A 70 -8.58 15.18 12.49
CA SER A 70 -9.96 15.05 11.99
C SER A 70 -10.05 14.75 10.48
N SER A 71 -9.03 15.13 9.70
CA SER A 71 -8.98 14.86 8.25
C SER A 71 -8.81 13.37 7.93
N LEU A 72 -8.37 12.56 8.89
CA LEU A 72 -8.17 11.13 8.68
C LEU A 72 -9.46 10.41 8.24
N SER A 73 -10.63 10.86 8.68
CA SER A 73 -11.92 10.30 8.27
C SER A 73 -12.26 10.48 6.77
N SER A 74 -11.46 11.28 6.04
CA SER A 74 -11.60 11.44 4.58
C SER A 74 -10.89 10.33 3.78
N TYR A 75 -10.12 9.50 4.44
CA TYR A 75 -9.34 8.44 3.81
C TYR A 75 -9.88 7.07 4.20
N SER A 76 -9.89 6.14 3.24
CA SER A 76 -10.27 4.76 3.51
C SER A 76 -9.13 3.96 4.14
N PHE A 77 -7.88 4.32 3.85
CA PHE A 77 -6.71 3.61 4.33
C PHE A 77 -5.63 4.56 4.84
N ALA A 78 -4.80 4.05 5.74
CA ALA A 78 -3.61 4.75 6.23
C ALA A 78 -2.48 3.74 6.48
N TYR A 79 -1.23 4.21 6.33
CA TYR A 79 -0.07 3.52 6.89
C TYR A 79 0.18 4.06 8.29
N ILE A 80 0.24 3.19 9.28
CA ILE A 80 0.46 3.59 10.67
C ILE A 80 1.72 2.97 11.26
N VAL A 81 2.31 3.70 12.20
CA VAL A 81 3.32 3.22 13.14
C VAL A 81 2.73 3.32 14.53
N ALA A 82 2.68 2.21 15.24
CA ALA A 82 2.03 2.11 16.54
C ALA A 82 2.88 1.34 17.54
N TYR A 83 2.69 1.65 18.82
CA TYR A 83 3.31 0.89 19.91
C TYR A 83 2.24 0.17 20.73
N TYR A 84 2.56 -1.04 21.15
CA TYR A 84 1.70 -1.86 22.00
C TYR A 84 2.51 -2.55 23.10
N ASP A 85 1.83 -2.89 24.18
CA ASP A 85 2.39 -3.74 25.22
C ASP A 85 2.24 -5.21 24.79
N VAL A 86 3.29 -6.00 24.87
CA VAL A 86 3.28 -7.40 24.47
C VAL A 86 2.26 -8.21 25.27
N GLU A 87 2.01 -7.83 26.53
CA GLU A 87 1.00 -8.46 27.38
C GLU A 87 -0.43 -8.27 26.82
N ASP A 88 -0.70 -7.18 26.13
CA ASP A 88 -2.02 -6.89 25.54
C ASP A 88 -2.35 -7.86 24.38
N LEU A 89 -1.36 -8.41 23.69
CA LEU A 89 -1.56 -9.40 22.62
C LEU A 89 -2.05 -10.76 23.15
N GLU A 90 -1.65 -11.12 24.36
CA GLU A 90 -2.01 -12.41 24.94
C GLU A 90 -3.47 -12.45 25.43
N THR A 91 -4.06 -11.29 25.67
CA THR A 91 -5.37 -11.16 26.30
C THR A 91 -6.53 -10.93 25.35
N SER A 92 -6.29 -10.46 24.11
CA SER A 92 -7.33 -10.13 23.15
C SER A 92 -7.20 -10.91 21.84
N THR A 93 -8.33 -11.43 21.35
CA THR A 93 -8.41 -12.16 20.08
C THR A 93 -9.06 -11.34 18.95
N THR A 94 -9.54 -10.14 19.23
CA THR A 94 -10.36 -9.37 18.30
C THR A 94 -9.87 -7.94 18.14
N TYR A 95 -9.35 -7.32 19.18
CA TYR A 95 -8.82 -5.95 19.12
C TYR A 95 -7.54 -5.83 19.94
N ILE A 96 -6.73 -4.83 19.62
CA ILE A 96 -5.48 -4.52 20.30
C ILE A 96 -5.47 -3.01 20.58
N ASN A 97 -5.16 -2.63 21.82
CA ASN A 97 -4.94 -1.24 22.16
C ASN A 97 -3.52 -0.85 21.77
N MET A 98 -3.37 0.20 20.98
CA MET A 98 -2.07 0.69 20.56
C MET A 98 -1.98 2.20 20.66
N GLU A 99 -0.80 2.70 20.98
CA GLU A 99 -0.49 4.13 20.87
C GLU A 99 0.00 4.43 19.45
N ILE A 100 -0.71 5.29 18.73
CA ILE A 100 -0.35 5.69 17.36
C ILE A 100 0.74 6.76 17.44
N TYR A 101 1.92 6.41 16.96
CA TYR A 101 3.08 7.30 16.90
C TYR A 101 3.16 8.08 15.59
N GLY A 102 2.85 7.42 14.47
CA GLY A 102 2.86 8.01 13.15
C GLY A 102 1.68 7.51 12.33
N ILE A 103 1.14 8.37 11.49
CA ILE A 103 0.05 8.04 10.58
C ILE A 103 0.23 8.82 9.28
N SER A 104 0.19 8.10 8.16
CA SER A 104 0.22 8.66 6.81
C SER A 104 -1.03 8.17 6.08
N PRO A 105 -2.01 9.06 5.80
CA PRO A 105 -3.17 8.70 4.99
C PRO A 105 -2.73 8.22 3.61
N ILE A 106 -3.42 7.22 3.07
CA ILE A 106 -3.12 6.65 1.75
C ILE A 106 -4.15 7.17 0.75
N LYS A 107 -3.68 7.80 -0.32
CA LYS A 107 -4.51 8.28 -1.43
C LYS A 107 -5.05 7.09 -2.20
N THR A 108 -6.36 7.09 -2.47
CA THR A 108 -6.97 6.15 -3.42
C THR A 108 -6.98 6.77 -4.79
N CYS A 109 -6.39 6.09 -5.75
CA CYS A 109 -6.22 6.55 -7.12
C CYS A 109 -7.07 5.76 -8.10
N SER A 110 -7.14 6.25 -9.34
CA SER A 110 -8.03 5.75 -10.37
C SER A 110 -7.58 4.44 -10.99
N VAL A 111 -8.56 3.64 -11.43
CA VAL A 111 -8.36 2.45 -12.27
C VAL A 111 -9.28 2.59 -13.48
N SER A 112 -8.74 2.54 -14.70
CA SER A 112 -9.45 2.84 -15.95
C SER A 112 -9.24 1.76 -17.00
N ALA A 113 -10.31 1.43 -17.73
CA ALA A 113 -10.26 0.61 -18.94
C ALA A 113 -10.08 1.46 -20.22
N ASP A 114 -10.03 2.79 -20.10
CA ASP A 114 -9.86 3.68 -21.26
C ASP A 114 -8.37 3.92 -21.52
N VAL A 115 -7.74 2.95 -22.18
CA VAL A 115 -6.32 3.01 -22.54
C VAL A 115 -6.00 4.08 -23.58
N ALA A 116 -7.00 4.62 -24.28
CA ALA A 116 -6.79 5.70 -25.24
C ALA A 116 -6.35 7.01 -24.56
N ASP A 117 -6.74 7.22 -23.29
CA ASP A 117 -6.37 8.39 -22.51
C ASP A 117 -5.00 8.23 -21.81
N MET A 118 -4.41 7.04 -21.82
CA MET A 118 -3.21 6.70 -21.07
C MET A 118 -2.00 7.60 -21.42
N GLU A 119 -1.75 7.82 -22.72
CA GLU A 119 -0.63 8.64 -23.18
C GLU A 119 -0.82 10.14 -22.84
N VAL A 120 -2.07 10.61 -22.84
CA VAL A 120 -2.40 12.00 -22.50
C VAL A 120 -2.29 12.24 -21.01
N PHE A 121 -2.67 11.27 -20.21
CA PHE A 121 -2.59 11.36 -18.75
C PHE A 121 -1.14 11.35 -18.26
N SER A 122 -0.25 10.57 -18.89
CA SER A 122 1.12 10.36 -18.42
C SER A 122 2.02 11.54 -18.84
N ASN A 123 2.24 12.51 -17.97
CA ASN A 123 3.07 13.69 -18.24
C ASN A 123 4.32 13.82 -17.35
N ILE A 124 4.54 12.85 -16.45
CA ILE A 124 5.70 12.81 -15.56
C ILE A 124 6.16 11.38 -15.35
N ALA A 125 7.49 11.19 -15.27
CA ALA A 125 8.09 9.88 -15.06
C ALA A 125 8.01 9.42 -13.60
N ILE A 126 8.01 8.10 -13.41
CA ILE A 126 8.13 7.43 -12.12
C ILE A 126 9.60 7.06 -11.90
N LYS A 127 10.14 7.36 -10.72
CA LYS A 127 11.52 7.00 -10.35
C LYS A 127 11.67 5.50 -10.10
N SER A 128 10.73 4.90 -9.39
CA SER A 128 10.64 3.45 -9.19
C SER A 128 9.30 3.03 -8.65
N VAL A 129 8.88 1.82 -9.02
CA VAL A 129 7.88 1.05 -8.30
C VAL A 129 8.63 -0.10 -7.65
N THR A 130 8.49 -0.24 -6.33
CA THR A 130 9.28 -1.22 -5.60
C THR A 130 8.44 -2.43 -5.20
N ASN A 131 9.07 -3.61 -5.29
CA ASN A 131 8.52 -4.84 -4.77
C ASN A 131 9.63 -5.61 -4.03
N ASN A 132 10.31 -4.91 -3.10
CA ASN A 132 11.40 -5.46 -2.33
C ASN A 132 11.40 -4.95 -0.88
N SER A 133 12.11 -5.65 0.01
CA SER A 133 12.06 -5.41 1.46
C SER A 133 12.65 -4.10 1.96
N SER A 134 13.39 -3.34 1.13
CA SER A 134 14.02 -2.09 1.56
C SER A 134 13.13 -0.87 1.36
N ASP A 135 12.35 -0.86 0.28
CA ASP A 135 11.58 0.31 -0.14
C ASP A 135 10.05 0.07 -0.14
N GLY A 136 9.63 -1.14 0.27
CA GLY A 136 8.24 -1.56 0.36
C GLY A 136 7.88 -2.67 -0.62
N TYR A 137 6.71 -3.27 -0.41
CA TYR A 137 6.15 -4.30 -1.28
C TYR A 137 4.82 -3.84 -1.85
N ILE A 138 4.52 -4.26 -3.08
CA ILE A 138 3.14 -4.30 -3.53
C ILE A 138 2.41 -5.28 -2.60
N SER A 139 1.37 -4.79 -1.95
CA SER A 139 0.63 -5.54 -0.93
C SER A 139 -0.86 -5.45 -1.16
N PHE A 140 -1.60 -6.36 -0.54
CA PHE A 140 -3.05 -6.43 -0.67
C PHE A 140 -3.69 -6.46 0.72
N TYR A 141 -4.68 -5.61 0.90
CA TYR A 141 -5.52 -5.61 2.10
C TYR A 141 -6.72 -6.55 1.95
N SER A 142 -7.23 -6.67 0.74
CA SER A 142 -8.22 -7.65 0.29
C SER A 142 -7.86 -8.11 -1.10
N ALA A 143 -8.57 -9.09 -1.66
CA ALA A 143 -8.38 -9.51 -3.05
C ALA A 143 -8.52 -8.35 -4.06
N TYR A 144 -9.09 -7.21 -3.68
CA TYR A 144 -9.37 -6.09 -4.58
C TYR A 144 -8.72 -4.76 -4.17
N ASP A 145 -8.07 -4.69 -3.02
CA ASP A 145 -7.43 -3.48 -2.52
C ASP A 145 -5.91 -3.65 -2.60
N MET A 146 -5.33 -3.14 -3.68
CA MET A 146 -3.90 -3.22 -3.99
C MET A 146 -3.19 -1.92 -3.56
N PHE A 147 -2.06 -2.06 -2.90
CA PHE A 147 -1.20 -0.95 -2.47
C PHE A 147 0.14 -1.05 -3.16
N VAL A 148 0.52 0.04 -3.84
CA VAL A 148 1.75 0.13 -4.62
C VAL A 148 2.65 1.19 -4.02
N PRO A 149 3.87 0.86 -3.58
CA PRO A 149 4.86 1.84 -3.17
C PRO A 149 5.49 2.46 -4.42
N ILE A 150 5.28 3.76 -4.60
CA ILE A 150 5.73 4.53 -5.76
C ILE A 150 6.72 5.59 -5.30
N SER A 151 7.91 5.59 -5.89
CA SER A 151 8.88 6.67 -5.73
C SER A 151 8.81 7.60 -6.93
N TYR A 152 8.70 8.89 -6.69
CA TYR A 152 8.60 9.91 -7.74
C TYR A 152 9.29 11.21 -7.31
N TYR A 153 9.51 12.10 -8.27
CA TYR A 153 10.12 13.39 -8.04
C TYR A 153 9.06 14.47 -7.81
N TYR A 154 9.33 15.39 -6.87
CA TYR A 154 8.47 16.51 -6.53
C TYR A 154 9.32 17.76 -6.21
N LEU A 155 8.69 18.94 -6.16
CA LEU A 155 9.35 20.22 -5.82
C LEU A 155 9.47 20.37 -4.31
N ASP A 156 8.34 20.33 -3.61
CA ASP A 156 8.22 20.49 -2.17
C ASP A 156 6.97 19.77 -1.63
N SER A 157 6.63 19.97 -0.36
CA SER A 157 5.50 19.29 0.27
C SER A 157 4.13 19.64 -0.31
N ASP A 158 3.98 20.83 -0.88
CA ASP A 158 2.71 21.28 -1.46
C ASP A 158 2.51 20.69 -2.86
N ASP A 159 3.61 20.45 -3.59
CA ASP A 159 3.60 19.79 -4.90
C ASP A 159 3.14 18.33 -4.82
N VAL A 160 3.42 17.62 -3.72
CA VAL A 160 3.02 16.22 -3.52
C VAL A 160 1.51 15.99 -3.74
N ASP A 161 0.66 16.93 -3.30
CA ASP A 161 -0.79 16.82 -3.43
C ASP A 161 -1.27 16.99 -4.88
N THR A 162 -0.43 17.53 -5.79
CA THR A 162 -0.74 17.74 -7.21
C THR A 162 -0.49 16.51 -8.08
N HIS A 163 0.20 15.51 -7.55
CA HIS A 163 0.53 14.27 -8.25
C HIS A 163 -0.64 13.29 -8.20
N ASP A 164 -1.01 12.74 -9.35
CA ASP A 164 -2.04 11.72 -9.50
C ASP A 164 -1.50 10.47 -10.19
N PHE A 165 -2.04 9.32 -9.80
CA PHE A 165 -1.68 8.04 -10.38
C PHE A 165 -2.93 7.35 -10.92
N THR A 166 -2.78 6.66 -12.05
CA THR A 166 -3.85 5.84 -12.63
C THR A 166 -3.27 4.51 -13.09
N ILE A 167 -3.95 3.42 -12.78
CA ILE A 167 -3.74 2.14 -13.43
C ILE A 167 -4.71 2.03 -14.60
N TYR A 168 -4.16 1.83 -15.79
CA TYR A 168 -4.92 1.47 -16.98
C TYR A 168 -4.82 -0.05 -17.21
N TYR A 169 -5.86 -0.61 -17.80
CA TYR A 169 -5.88 -2.02 -18.16
C TYR A 169 -6.68 -2.24 -19.44
N ASP A 170 -6.23 -3.17 -20.26
CA ASP A 170 -6.98 -3.70 -21.38
C ASP A 170 -7.07 -5.23 -21.25
N VAL A 171 -8.28 -5.74 -21.21
CA VAL A 171 -8.50 -7.18 -21.09
C VAL A 171 -8.12 -7.93 -22.39
N ASP A 172 -8.10 -7.23 -23.52
CA ASP A 172 -7.68 -7.79 -24.80
C ASP A 172 -6.15 -7.96 -24.91
N GLU A 173 -5.37 -7.27 -24.06
CA GLU A 173 -3.92 -7.48 -23.93
C GLU A 173 -3.57 -8.62 -22.97
N ALA A 174 -4.51 -9.03 -22.10
CA ALA A 174 -4.31 -10.11 -21.14
C ALA A 174 -4.23 -11.47 -21.84
N ASP A 175 -3.57 -12.42 -21.19
CA ASP A 175 -3.57 -13.83 -21.58
C ASP A 175 -4.24 -14.73 -20.54
N GLU A 176 -4.27 -16.05 -20.75
CA GLU A 176 -4.94 -17.02 -19.84
C GLU A 176 -4.36 -17.06 -18.41
N THR A 177 -3.20 -16.45 -18.19
CA THR A 177 -2.48 -16.49 -16.92
C THR A 177 -2.21 -15.11 -16.32
N THR A 178 -2.05 -14.09 -17.16
CA THR A 178 -1.52 -12.78 -16.75
C THR A 178 -2.46 -11.65 -17.12
N MET A 179 -2.73 -10.78 -16.16
CA MET A 179 -3.36 -9.47 -16.33
C MET A 179 -2.29 -8.38 -16.34
N TYR A 180 -2.32 -7.50 -17.34
CA TYR A 180 -1.36 -6.40 -17.47
C TYR A 180 -1.96 -5.10 -16.95
N PHE A 181 -1.22 -4.41 -16.07
CA PHE A 181 -1.54 -3.10 -15.53
C PHE A 181 -0.50 -2.09 -16.00
N HIS A 182 -0.98 -0.96 -16.50
CA HIS A 182 -0.16 0.16 -16.95
C HIS A 182 -0.28 1.30 -15.95
N LEU A 183 0.68 1.40 -15.03
CA LEU A 183 0.71 2.49 -14.06
C LEU A 183 1.21 3.76 -14.75
N ARG A 184 0.44 4.83 -14.65
CA ARG A 184 0.76 6.13 -15.22
C ARG A 184 0.69 7.20 -14.14
N HIS A 185 1.48 8.23 -14.34
CA HIS A 185 1.69 9.31 -13.39
C HIS A 185 1.44 10.64 -14.07
N ASN A 186 0.66 11.49 -13.43
CA ASN A 186 0.31 12.82 -13.88
C ASN A 186 0.57 13.85 -12.78
N VAL A 187 0.90 15.06 -13.17
CA VAL A 187 1.00 16.20 -12.30
C VAL A 187 0.23 17.37 -12.91
N GLU A 188 -0.36 18.22 -12.09
CA GLU A 188 -1.21 19.33 -12.55
C GLU A 188 -0.44 20.33 -13.42
N ASP A 189 0.82 20.64 -13.04
CA ASP A 189 1.72 21.51 -13.81
C ASP A 189 3.01 20.80 -14.19
N ASP A 190 3.09 20.28 -15.42
CA ASP A 190 4.24 19.59 -15.96
C ASP A 190 5.38 20.52 -16.45
N SER A 191 5.11 21.82 -16.58
CA SER A 191 6.11 22.81 -17.01
C SER A 191 7.32 22.93 -16.05
N GLU A 192 7.15 22.46 -14.81
CA GLU A 192 8.17 22.47 -13.76
C GLU A 192 8.88 21.12 -13.58
N ASN A 193 8.65 20.11 -14.45
CA ASN A 193 9.22 18.78 -14.30
C ASN A 193 10.75 18.78 -14.18
N SER A 194 11.45 19.62 -14.94
CA SER A 194 12.91 19.77 -14.86
C SER A 194 13.40 20.32 -13.51
N SER A 195 12.54 20.95 -12.73
CA SER A 195 12.83 21.50 -11.40
C SER A 195 12.53 20.52 -10.27
N ARG A 196 11.82 19.43 -10.54
CA ARG A 196 11.51 18.37 -9.58
C ARG A 196 12.72 17.47 -9.37
N VAL A 197 13.52 17.78 -8.36
CA VAL A 197 14.78 17.07 -8.05
C VAL A 197 14.76 16.33 -6.71
N THR A 198 13.81 16.67 -5.84
CA THR A 198 13.57 15.92 -4.60
C THR A 198 12.72 14.70 -4.91
N TYR A 199 12.95 13.60 -4.26
CA TYR A 199 12.10 12.41 -4.43
C TYR A 199 11.71 11.80 -3.08
N GLY A 200 10.59 11.13 -3.07
CA GLY A 200 10.08 10.37 -1.94
C GLY A 200 9.32 9.14 -2.41
N THR A 201 8.97 8.29 -1.47
CA THR A 201 8.17 7.10 -1.71
C THR A 201 6.91 7.19 -0.87
N GLU A 202 5.76 6.94 -1.50
CA GLU A 202 4.49 6.79 -0.80
C GLU A 202 3.74 5.54 -1.26
N TYR A 203 2.86 5.02 -0.39
CA TYR A 203 1.91 4.00 -0.78
C TYR A 203 0.70 4.65 -1.42
N VAL A 204 0.30 4.11 -2.57
CA VAL A 204 -0.91 4.51 -3.30
C VAL A 204 -1.85 3.32 -3.37
N HIS A 205 -3.12 3.54 -3.09
CA HIS A 205 -4.16 2.52 -3.12
C HIS A 205 -4.89 2.51 -4.46
N PHE A 206 -5.10 1.31 -5.02
CA PHE A 206 -5.91 1.05 -6.21
C PHE A 206 -6.97 0.00 -5.91
N ARG A 207 -8.23 0.34 -6.22
CA ARG A 207 -9.35 -0.61 -6.14
C ARG A 207 -9.47 -1.38 -7.46
N ILE A 208 -8.94 -2.60 -7.52
CA ILE A 208 -8.83 -3.39 -8.75
C ILE A 208 -10.04 -4.31 -9.04
N THR A 209 -11.20 -4.07 -8.44
CA THR A 209 -12.43 -4.88 -8.65
C THR A 209 -12.82 -4.95 -10.13
N SER A 210 -12.77 -3.81 -10.87
CA SER A 210 -13.19 -3.76 -12.27
C SER A 210 -12.30 -4.57 -13.19
N PRO A 211 -10.95 -4.44 -13.18
CA PRO A 211 -10.09 -5.26 -14.01
C PRO A 211 -10.20 -6.75 -13.70
N ILE A 212 -10.24 -7.13 -12.43
CA ILE A 212 -10.38 -8.55 -12.06
C ILE A 212 -11.72 -9.12 -12.51
N SER A 213 -12.81 -8.36 -12.40
CA SER A 213 -14.13 -8.79 -12.90
C SER A 213 -14.16 -8.92 -14.43
N ALA A 214 -13.50 -8.01 -15.16
CA ALA A 214 -13.38 -8.06 -16.61
C ALA A 214 -12.57 -9.30 -17.05
N TYR A 215 -11.44 -9.54 -16.41
CA TYR A 215 -10.60 -10.71 -16.65
C TYR A 215 -11.38 -12.01 -16.39
N LEU A 216 -12.02 -12.13 -15.22
CA LEU A 216 -12.84 -13.29 -14.86
C LEU A 216 -13.96 -13.56 -15.90
N SER A 217 -14.57 -12.50 -16.43
CA SER A 217 -15.61 -12.60 -17.45
C SER A 217 -15.07 -13.12 -18.80
N SER A 218 -13.82 -12.79 -19.14
CA SER A 218 -13.19 -13.16 -20.40
C SER A 218 -12.54 -14.56 -20.36
N PHE A 219 -11.91 -14.92 -19.24
CA PHE A 219 -11.11 -16.14 -19.10
C PHE A 219 -11.74 -17.22 -18.20
N GLY A 220 -12.78 -16.87 -17.42
CA GLY A 220 -13.50 -17.80 -16.54
C GLY A 220 -12.81 -18.11 -15.20
N SER A 221 -11.62 -17.53 -14.96
CA SER A 221 -10.86 -17.63 -13.72
C SER A 221 -10.20 -16.29 -13.42
N VAL A 222 -9.75 -16.07 -12.18
CA VAL A 222 -8.88 -14.92 -11.86
C VAL A 222 -7.49 -15.11 -12.48
N PRO A 223 -6.74 -14.03 -12.76
CA PRO A 223 -5.37 -14.18 -13.27
C PRO A 223 -4.47 -14.86 -12.24
N THR A 224 -3.55 -15.69 -12.71
CA THR A 224 -2.49 -16.24 -11.85
C THR A 224 -1.50 -15.15 -11.48
N TYR A 225 -1.19 -14.28 -12.45
CA TYR A 225 -0.20 -13.21 -12.29
C TYR A 225 -0.79 -11.84 -12.65
N ILE A 226 -0.25 -10.81 -11.98
CA ILE A 226 -0.40 -9.41 -12.40
C ILE A 226 0.99 -8.90 -12.76
N ALA A 227 1.13 -8.37 -13.98
CA ALA A 227 2.31 -7.64 -14.44
C ALA A 227 2.02 -6.13 -14.40
N VAL A 228 2.97 -5.32 -13.94
CA VAL A 228 2.82 -3.86 -13.87
C VAL A 228 3.94 -3.20 -14.67
N ASP A 229 3.60 -2.37 -15.62
CA ASP A 229 4.55 -1.50 -16.31
C ASP A 229 4.36 -0.03 -15.94
N TYR A 230 5.41 0.77 -16.12
CA TYR A 230 5.38 2.20 -15.87
C TYR A 230 6.49 2.95 -16.60
N PRO A 231 6.32 4.26 -16.90
CA PRO A 231 7.36 5.11 -17.47
C PRO A 231 8.42 5.42 -16.40
N TYR A 232 9.59 4.82 -16.56
CA TYR A 232 10.70 4.89 -15.62
C TYR A 232 11.73 5.92 -16.04
N ASN A 233 12.12 6.80 -15.11
CA ASN A 233 13.29 7.65 -15.24
C ASN A 233 13.99 7.78 -13.88
N TYR A 234 15.19 7.20 -13.76
CA TYR A 234 15.97 7.26 -12.52
C TYR A 234 16.57 8.65 -12.25
N SER A 235 16.79 9.44 -13.29
CA SER A 235 17.59 10.66 -13.23
C SER A 235 16.77 11.94 -13.04
N GLY A 236 15.47 11.90 -13.32
CA GLY A 236 14.61 13.09 -13.24
C GLY A 236 13.13 12.77 -13.48
N ALA A 237 12.33 13.81 -13.42
CA ALA A 237 10.87 13.72 -13.56
C ALA A 237 10.39 13.78 -15.02
N GLU A 238 11.24 14.13 -15.97
CA GLU A 238 10.86 14.37 -17.38
C GLU A 238 10.42 13.07 -18.07
N ILE A 239 9.23 13.12 -18.68
CA ILE A 239 8.60 11.96 -19.32
C ILE A 239 9.28 11.62 -20.65
N GLU A 240 9.81 12.63 -21.38
CA GLU A 240 10.47 12.44 -22.67
C GLU A 240 11.74 11.58 -22.58
N ASP A 241 12.37 11.58 -21.39
CA ASP A 241 13.56 10.77 -21.09
C ASP A 241 13.20 9.40 -20.46
N ALA A 242 11.92 9.14 -20.24
CA ALA A 242 11.47 7.91 -19.60
C ALA A 242 11.49 6.72 -20.57
N THR A 243 11.71 5.54 -20.00
CA THR A 243 11.56 4.26 -20.69
C THR A 243 10.47 3.45 -19.99
N VAL A 244 9.51 2.93 -20.73
CA VAL A 244 8.52 2.03 -20.15
C VAL A 244 9.21 0.71 -19.80
N ILE A 245 9.13 0.34 -18.54
CA ILE A 245 9.66 -0.93 -18.02
C ILE A 245 8.55 -1.69 -17.31
N THR A 246 8.63 -3.01 -17.35
CA THR A 246 7.79 -3.90 -16.56
C THR A 246 8.54 -4.29 -15.29
N LEU A 247 7.84 -4.40 -14.17
CA LEU A 247 8.42 -4.94 -12.93
C LEU A 247 9.03 -6.31 -13.22
N SER A 248 10.22 -6.55 -12.65
CA SER A 248 10.98 -7.79 -12.87
C SER A 248 10.28 -9.02 -12.29
N ASP A 249 9.52 -8.82 -11.21
CA ASP A 249 8.82 -9.87 -10.50
C ASP A 249 7.31 -9.72 -10.74
N GLU A 250 6.70 -10.70 -11.39
CA GLU A 250 5.25 -10.80 -11.52
C GLU A 250 4.63 -11.02 -10.13
N ILE A 251 3.46 -10.43 -9.94
CA ILE A 251 2.70 -10.60 -8.69
C ILE A 251 1.89 -11.89 -8.79
N GLU A 252 2.15 -12.86 -7.92
CA GLU A 252 1.41 -14.14 -7.84
C GLU A 252 -0.02 -13.90 -7.28
N TYR A 253 -0.86 -13.26 -8.09
CA TYR A 253 -2.19 -12.80 -7.66
C TYR A 253 -3.16 -13.96 -7.37
N GLY A 254 -3.04 -15.07 -8.07
CA GLY A 254 -3.89 -16.25 -7.83
C GLY A 254 -3.79 -16.74 -6.39
N GLU A 255 -2.57 -16.83 -5.83
CA GLU A 255 -2.35 -17.22 -4.45
C GLU A 255 -2.88 -16.16 -3.45
N ILE A 256 -2.72 -14.88 -3.79
CA ILE A 256 -3.24 -13.76 -3.00
C ILE A 256 -4.78 -13.84 -2.95
N TYR A 257 -5.44 -14.01 -4.09
CA TYR A 257 -6.90 -14.09 -4.18
C TYR A 257 -7.48 -15.24 -3.34
N GLU A 258 -6.83 -16.41 -3.36
CA GLU A 258 -7.25 -17.57 -2.58
C GLU A 258 -7.02 -17.41 -1.07
N SER A 259 -6.18 -16.45 -0.65
CA SER A 259 -5.85 -16.23 0.76
C SER A 259 -6.91 -15.43 1.53
N PHE A 260 -7.79 -14.73 0.82
CA PHE A 260 -8.89 -13.93 1.38
C PHE A 260 -10.22 -14.68 1.32
#